data_d0540220aee3186de4e04dc5e56ebeb8
#
_entry.id   d0540220aee3186de4e04dc5e56ebeb8
#
_cell.length_a   1.000
_cell.length_b   1.000
_cell.length_c   1.000
_cell.angle_alpha   90.00
_cell.angle_beta   90.00
_cell.angle_gamma   90.00
#
_symmetry.space_group_name_H-M   'P 1'
#
loop_
_entity.id
_entity.type
_entity.pdbx_description
1 polymer ?
#
loop_
_entity_poly.entity_id
_entity_poly.type
_entity_poly.pdbx_seq_one_letter_code
_entity_poly.pdbx_strand_id
1 'polypeptide(L)'
;MLFRSRDEALARIRRPVAVCADESVHDRATLSGLRERYDAVNIKLDKTGGLTEALAMADEARALGFEIMVGCMVATSLAMAPAMLLASEARFVDLDGPLLLKRDREDGLRYDGSLVYPPEASLWG
;
A
#
# COMPACT_ATOMS: atom_id res chain seq x y z
N MET A 1 18.08 -4.39 5.86
CA MET A 1 18.81 -4.68 4.60
C MET A 1 19.12 -6.17 4.38
N LEU A 2 18.91 -7.03 5.34
CA LEU A 2 19.19 -8.48 5.27
C LEU A 2 18.03 -9.32 4.69
N PHE A 3 16.84 -8.76 4.49
CA PHE A 3 15.68 -9.51 4.02
C PHE A 3 15.53 -9.56 2.49
N ARG A 4 16.13 -8.62 1.76
CA ARG A 4 16.01 -8.55 0.29
C ARG A 4 16.69 -9.69 -0.47
N SER A 5 17.66 -10.36 0.11
CA SER A 5 18.44 -11.40 -0.57
C SER A 5 17.95 -12.83 -0.35
N ARG A 6 16.82 -13.02 0.35
CA ARG A 6 16.30 -14.36 0.67
C ARG A 6 14.87 -14.64 0.20
N ASP A 7 14.25 -13.71 -0.49
CA ASP A 7 12.88 -13.82 -1.01
C ASP A 7 12.73 -14.93 -2.06
N GLU A 8 13.83 -15.32 -2.69
CA GLU A 8 13.83 -16.37 -3.71
C GLU A 8 13.32 -17.71 -3.18
N ALA A 9 13.44 -17.96 -1.89
CA ALA A 9 12.90 -19.17 -1.27
C ALA A 9 11.37 -19.23 -1.38
N LEU A 10 10.68 -18.08 -1.43
CA LEU A 10 9.22 -18.02 -1.55
C LEU A 10 8.70 -18.60 -2.87
N ALA A 11 9.50 -18.58 -3.94
CA ALA A 11 9.13 -19.18 -5.21
C ALA A 11 9.09 -20.73 -5.15
N ARG A 12 9.72 -21.33 -4.13
CA ARG A 12 9.93 -22.78 -4.04
C ARG A 12 9.09 -23.46 -2.97
N ILE A 13 8.43 -22.70 -2.13
CA ILE A 13 7.61 -23.23 -1.03
C ILE A 13 6.12 -23.17 -1.37
N ARG A 14 5.37 -24.13 -0.85
CA ARG A 14 3.90 -24.06 -0.90
C ARG A 14 3.42 -22.93 0.01
N ARG A 15 2.61 -22.05 -0.53
CA ARG A 15 2.01 -20.90 0.18
C ARG A 15 0.52 -21.16 0.40
N PRO A 16 0.09 -21.61 1.58
CA PRO A 16 -1.32 -21.86 1.86
C PRO A 16 -2.15 -20.60 2.04
N VAL A 17 -1.47 -19.44 2.23
CA VAL A 17 -2.07 -18.11 2.31
C VAL A 17 -1.34 -17.19 1.33
N ALA A 18 -2.04 -16.14 0.86
CA ALA A 18 -1.44 -15.13 0.00
C ALA A 18 -0.31 -14.39 0.71
N VAL A 19 0.80 -14.20 0.02
CA VAL A 19 1.97 -13.47 0.53
C VAL A 19 2.08 -12.15 -0.19
N CYS A 20 2.13 -11.06 0.59
CA CYS A 20 2.22 -9.70 0.08
C CYS A 20 3.65 -9.19 0.11
N ALA A 21 4.12 -8.64 -1.01
CA ALA A 21 5.38 -7.91 -1.08
C ALA A 21 5.22 -6.53 -0.46
N ASP A 22 6.03 -6.17 0.51
CA ASP A 22 6.13 -4.83 1.06
C ASP A 22 7.53 -4.24 0.79
N GLU A 23 8.53 -4.66 1.55
CA GLU A 23 9.89 -4.10 1.42
C GLU A 23 10.58 -4.49 0.09
N SER A 24 10.09 -5.53 -0.57
CA SER A 24 10.64 -5.99 -1.86
C SER A 24 10.06 -5.25 -3.06
N VAL A 25 9.03 -4.44 -2.87
CA VAL A 25 8.37 -3.66 -3.93
C VAL A 25 8.56 -2.17 -3.71
N HIS A 26 9.11 -1.47 -4.72
CA HIS A 26 9.39 -0.04 -4.65
C HIS A 26 8.73 0.73 -5.80
N ASP A 27 8.86 0.23 -7.01
CA ASP A 27 8.42 0.85 -8.24
C ASP A 27 7.90 -0.19 -9.23
N ARG A 28 7.36 0.27 -10.35
CA ARG A 28 6.84 -0.60 -11.41
C ARG A 28 7.88 -1.56 -11.98
N ALA A 29 9.12 -1.12 -12.11
CA ALA A 29 10.18 -1.94 -12.70
C ALA A 29 10.47 -3.21 -11.89
N THR A 30 10.11 -3.23 -10.61
CA THR A 30 10.30 -4.40 -9.74
C THR A 30 9.17 -5.44 -9.86
N LEU A 31 7.99 -5.07 -10.36
CA LEU A 31 6.78 -5.91 -10.31
C LEU A 31 6.94 -7.25 -11.01
N SER A 32 7.45 -7.26 -12.25
CA SER A 32 7.56 -8.49 -13.04
C SER A 32 8.43 -9.55 -12.37
N GLY A 33 9.51 -9.12 -11.70
CA GLY A 33 10.42 -10.01 -10.97
C GLY A 33 9.86 -10.56 -9.65
N LEU A 34 8.72 -10.05 -9.18
CA LEU A 34 8.11 -10.46 -7.92
C LEU A 34 7.01 -11.53 -8.08
N ARG A 35 6.48 -11.72 -9.30
CA ARG A 35 5.28 -12.54 -9.52
C ARG A 35 5.42 -13.99 -9.09
N GLU A 36 6.59 -14.57 -9.22
CA GLU A 36 6.83 -15.96 -8.79
C GLU A 36 6.86 -16.14 -7.25
N ARG A 37 7.12 -15.04 -6.53
CA ARG A 37 7.36 -15.04 -5.08
C ARG A 37 6.18 -14.53 -4.27
N TYR A 38 5.36 -13.66 -4.86
CA TYR A 38 4.31 -12.94 -4.15
C TYR A 38 2.97 -13.02 -4.89
N ASP A 39 1.90 -12.96 -4.13
CA ASP A 39 0.53 -13.00 -4.62
C ASP A 39 -0.10 -11.59 -4.62
N ALA A 40 0.39 -10.72 -3.75
CA ALA A 40 -0.04 -9.33 -3.60
C ALA A 40 1.15 -8.39 -3.49
N VAL A 41 0.90 -7.10 -3.72
CA VAL A 41 1.87 -6.01 -3.54
C VAL A 41 1.28 -4.92 -2.66
N ASN A 42 2.09 -4.40 -1.73
CA ASN A 42 1.71 -3.28 -0.86
C ASN A 42 2.20 -1.98 -1.45
N ILE A 43 1.27 -1.20 -2.00
CA ILE A 43 1.53 0.11 -2.58
C ILE A 43 1.47 1.16 -1.47
N LYS A 44 2.57 1.86 -1.27
CA LYS A 44 2.68 2.99 -0.34
C LYS A 44 3.15 4.22 -1.12
N LEU A 45 2.42 5.32 -1.05
CA LEU A 45 2.75 6.54 -1.78
C LEU A 45 4.16 7.06 -1.46
N ASP A 46 4.60 6.85 -0.21
CA ASP A 46 5.96 7.20 0.23
C ASP A 46 7.05 6.44 -0.54
N LYS A 47 6.79 5.20 -0.92
CA LYS A 47 7.75 4.38 -1.69
C LYS A 47 7.71 4.68 -3.17
N THR A 48 6.51 4.92 -3.73
CA THR A 48 6.34 5.17 -5.17
C THR A 48 6.70 6.60 -5.56
N GLY A 49 6.87 7.49 -4.60
CA GLY A 49 7.16 8.90 -4.88
C GLY A 49 5.92 9.74 -5.21
N GLY A 50 4.72 9.24 -4.91
CA GLY A 50 3.47 9.98 -5.00
C GLY A 50 2.35 9.25 -5.72
N LEU A 51 1.21 9.93 -5.83
CA LEU A 51 -0.05 9.36 -6.30
C LEU A 51 0.00 8.90 -7.76
N THR A 52 0.58 9.69 -8.65
CA THR A 52 0.62 9.38 -10.09
C THR A 52 1.31 8.04 -10.37
N GLU A 53 2.46 7.82 -9.75
CA GLU A 53 3.19 6.56 -9.91
C GLU A 53 2.48 5.41 -9.18
N ALA A 54 1.85 5.69 -8.03
CA ALA A 54 1.09 4.68 -7.29
C ALA A 54 -0.11 4.16 -8.10
N LEU A 55 -0.85 5.03 -8.78
CA LEU A 55 -1.96 4.64 -9.67
C LEU A 55 -1.45 3.79 -10.85
N ALA A 56 -0.41 4.26 -11.54
CA ALA A 56 0.18 3.51 -12.65
C ALA A 56 0.73 2.14 -12.20
N MET A 57 1.30 2.08 -10.99
CA MET A 57 1.77 0.84 -10.39
C MET A 57 0.62 -0.11 -10.05
N ALA A 58 -0.51 0.39 -9.56
CA ALA A 58 -1.70 -0.42 -9.30
C ALA A 58 -2.26 -1.05 -10.58
N ASP A 59 -2.31 -0.27 -11.68
CA ASP A 59 -2.75 -0.76 -12.99
C ASP A 59 -1.84 -1.88 -13.49
N GLU A 60 -0.53 -1.68 -13.44
CA GLU A 60 0.43 -2.67 -13.90
C GLU A 60 0.44 -3.93 -13.02
N ALA A 61 0.35 -3.75 -11.70
CA ALA A 61 0.28 -4.88 -10.77
C ALA A 61 -0.96 -5.75 -11.03
N ARG A 62 -2.12 -5.14 -11.29
CA ARG A 62 -3.34 -5.88 -11.68
C ARG A 62 -3.17 -6.59 -13.00
N ALA A 63 -2.59 -5.94 -14.00
CA ALA A 63 -2.32 -6.57 -15.29
C ALA A 63 -1.40 -7.80 -15.17
N LEU A 64 -0.47 -7.78 -14.21
CA LEU A 64 0.39 -8.92 -13.86
C LEU A 64 -0.29 -9.95 -12.94
N GLY A 65 -1.53 -9.73 -12.51
CA GLY A 65 -2.31 -10.64 -11.69
C GLY A 65 -2.01 -10.59 -10.19
N PHE A 66 -1.43 -9.51 -9.69
CA PHE A 66 -1.30 -9.27 -8.25
C PHE A 66 -2.62 -8.79 -7.64
N GLU A 67 -2.87 -9.19 -6.41
CA GLU A 67 -3.80 -8.48 -5.53
C GLU A 67 -3.13 -7.19 -5.02
N ILE A 68 -3.93 -6.16 -4.76
CA ILE A 68 -3.44 -4.89 -4.27
C ILE A 68 -3.71 -4.77 -2.78
N MET A 69 -2.69 -4.39 -2.05
CA MET A 69 -2.78 -3.80 -0.73
C MET A 69 -2.38 -2.32 -0.84
N VAL A 70 -3.10 -1.45 -0.18
CA VAL A 70 -2.71 -0.06 0.01
C VAL A 70 -2.30 0.13 1.45
N GLY A 71 -1.05 0.48 1.65
CA GLY A 71 -0.48 0.73 2.96
C GLY A 71 0.04 2.16 3.12
N CYS A 72 0.59 2.43 4.29
CA CYS A 72 1.16 3.73 4.62
C CYS A 72 2.43 3.59 5.46
N MET A 73 3.07 4.71 5.68
CA MET A 73 4.04 4.93 6.74
C MET A 73 3.36 5.73 7.87
N VAL A 74 4.00 5.86 9.02
CA VAL A 74 3.50 6.72 10.10
C VAL A 74 3.55 8.17 9.65
N ALA A 75 2.38 8.74 9.38
CA ALA A 75 2.22 10.10 8.89
C ALA A 75 0.83 10.64 9.23
N THR A 76 0.58 11.93 8.99
CA THR A 76 -0.73 12.55 9.23
C THR A 76 -1.78 12.13 8.20
N SER A 77 -3.04 12.39 8.50
CA SER A 77 -4.17 12.16 7.60
C SER A 77 -4.00 12.76 6.20
N LEU A 78 -3.24 13.85 6.05
CA LEU A 78 -2.98 14.44 4.74
C LEU A 78 -2.17 13.51 3.82
N ALA A 79 -1.30 12.69 4.38
CA ALA A 79 -0.56 11.69 3.60
C ALA A 79 -1.45 10.50 3.21
N MET A 80 -2.47 10.18 4.02
CA MET A 80 -3.41 9.08 3.75
C MET A 80 -4.47 9.46 2.73
N ALA A 81 -4.89 10.73 2.70
CA ALA A 81 -6.00 11.19 1.87
C ALA A 81 -5.86 10.79 0.38
N PRO A 82 -4.75 11.07 -0.31
CA PRO A 82 -4.58 10.62 -1.70
C PRO A 82 -4.51 9.09 -1.85
N ALA A 83 -4.04 8.35 -0.83
CA ALA A 83 -4.00 6.91 -0.87
C ALA A 83 -5.41 6.28 -0.87
N MET A 84 -6.42 6.98 -0.36
CA MET A 84 -7.82 6.55 -0.40
C MET A 84 -8.35 6.35 -1.83
N LEU A 85 -7.75 7.01 -2.84
CA LEU A 85 -8.13 6.77 -4.24
C LEU A 85 -7.81 5.36 -4.72
N LEU A 86 -6.75 4.75 -4.18
CA LEU A 86 -6.39 3.36 -4.49
C LEU A 86 -7.21 2.36 -3.66
N ALA A 87 -7.76 2.80 -2.53
CA ALA A 87 -8.45 1.92 -1.58
C ALA A 87 -9.68 1.23 -2.20
N SER A 88 -10.38 1.91 -3.13
CA SER A 88 -11.56 1.35 -3.81
C SER A 88 -11.25 0.10 -4.66
N GLU A 89 -10.02 -0.07 -5.07
CA GLU A 89 -9.56 -1.16 -5.93
C GLU A 89 -8.63 -2.14 -5.21
N ALA A 90 -8.33 -1.86 -3.95
CA ALA A 90 -7.48 -2.69 -3.11
C ALA A 90 -8.28 -3.78 -2.40
N ARG A 91 -7.69 -4.95 -2.29
CA ARG A 91 -8.25 -6.02 -1.45
C ARG A 91 -7.99 -5.79 0.03
N PHE A 92 -6.87 -5.15 0.35
CA PHE A 92 -6.45 -4.84 1.71
C PHE A 92 -6.10 -3.37 1.81
N VAL A 93 -6.58 -2.71 2.86
CA VAL A 93 -6.31 -1.29 3.14
C VAL A 93 -5.80 -1.16 4.57
N ASP A 94 -4.62 -0.58 4.70
CA ASP A 94 -3.95 -0.32 5.98
C ASP A 94 -3.44 1.12 6.00
N LEU A 95 -4.33 2.04 6.35
CA LEU A 95 -4.10 3.49 6.38
C LEU A 95 -4.25 4.04 7.82
N ASP A 96 -3.75 3.29 8.78
CA ASP A 96 -3.84 3.58 10.21
C ASP A 96 -2.73 4.51 10.74
N GLY A 97 -1.81 4.93 9.89
CA GLY A 97 -0.68 5.78 10.29
C GLY A 97 -1.03 6.96 11.20
N PRO A 98 -2.13 7.71 10.96
CA PRO A 98 -2.56 8.81 11.83
C PRO A 98 -2.90 8.38 13.26
N LEU A 99 -3.41 7.16 13.45
CA LEU A 99 -3.79 6.64 14.76
C LEU A 99 -2.57 6.36 15.67
N LEU A 100 -1.38 6.24 15.08
CA LEU A 100 -0.13 6.03 15.79
C LEU A 100 0.54 7.35 16.23
N LEU A 101 -0.01 8.49 15.81
CA LEU A 101 0.52 9.81 16.16
C LEU A 101 -0.02 10.27 17.51
N LYS A 102 0.79 11.02 18.24
CA LYS A 102 0.32 11.73 19.45
C LYS A 102 -0.78 12.74 19.11
N ARG A 103 -0.74 13.34 17.94
CA ARG A 103 -1.70 14.32 17.43
C ARG A 103 -1.67 14.30 15.90
N ASP A 104 -2.82 14.21 15.30
CA ASP A 104 -3.03 14.40 13.86
C ASP A 104 -3.31 15.87 13.53
N ARG A 105 -3.58 16.17 12.27
CA ARG A 105 -4.02 17.49 11.80
C ARG A 105 -5.44 17.79 12.29
N GLU A 106 -5.77 19.08 12.32
CA GLU A 106 -7.16 19.50 12.30
C GLU A 106 -7.83 18.99 11.02
N ASP A 107 -9.08 18.67 11.07
CA ASP A 107 -9.83 18.05 9.95
C ASP A 107 -9.23 16.74 9.42
N GLY A 108 -8.57 15.97 10.28
CA GLY A 108 -8.01 14.66 9.92
C GLY A 108 -9.07 13.65 9.46
N LEU A 109 -8.64 12.53 8.90
CA LEU A 109 -9.51 11.44 8.50
C LEU A 109 -10.31 10.93 9.70
N ARG A 110 -11.56 10.59 9.45
CA ARG A 110 -12.43 9.98 10.46
C ARG A 110 -12.24 8.47 10.46
N TYR A 111 -11.97 7.91 11.62
CA TYR A 111 -11.89 6.47 11.87
C TYR A 111 -13.04 6.04 12.79
N ASP A 112 -13.60 4.86 12.53
CA ASP A 112 -14.61 4.23 13.38
C ASP A 112 -14.34 2.71 13.41
N GLY A 113 -13.73 2.24 14.49
CA GLY A 113 -13.23 0.88 14.56
C GLY A 113 -12.26 0.57 13.42
N SER A 114 -12.60 -0.38 12.56
CA SER A 114 -11.80 -0.76 11.39
C SER A 114 -12.16 0.01 10.12
N LEU A 115 -13.02 1.01 10.21
CA LEU A 115 -13.42 1.82 9.06
C LEU A 115 -12.65 3.13 9.04
N VAL A 116 -12.14 3.49 7.87
CA VAL A 116 -11.64 4.82 7.55
C VAL A 116 -12.55 5.45 6.50
N TYR A 117 -12.94 6.70 6.72
CA TYR A 117 -13.85 7.42 5.84
C TYR A 117 -13.06 8.31 4.88
N PRO A 118 -13.59 8.55 3.67
CA PRO A 118 -12.99 9.47 2.72
C PRO A 118 -12.70 10.84 3.34
N PRO A 119 -11.66 11.54 2.85
CA PRO A 119 -11.33 12.87 3.35
C PRO A 119 -12.44 13.87 3.03
N GLU A 120 -12.66 14.81 3.95
CA GLU A 120 -13.44 16.00 3.67
C GLU A 120 -12.61 16.99 2.83
N ALA A 121 -13.29 17.88 2.10
CA ALA A 121 -12.61 18.88 1.26
C ALA A 121 -11.70 19.84 2.06
N SER A 122 -11.94 20.01 3.35
CA SER A 122 -11.08 20.79 4.26
C SER A 122 -9.72 20.15 4.49
N LEU A 123 -9.62 18.82 4.37
CA LEU A 123 -8.36 18.10 4.49
C LEU A 123 -7.65 18.00 3.14
N TRP A 124 -8.38 17.59 2.12
CA TRP A 124 -7.83 17.33 0.78
C TRP A 124 -8.96 17.40 -0.25
N GLY A 125 -9.13 18.56 -0.88
CA GLY A 125 -10.17 18.84 -1.85
C GLY A 125 -9.65 19.31 -3.18
#